data_01b3587ae229f127ea4017b5f8bb89b9
#
_entry.id   01b3587ae229f127ea4017b5f8bb89b9
#
_cell.length_a   1.000
_cell.length_b   1.000
_cell.length_c   1.000
_cell.angle_alpha   90.00
_cell.angle_beta   90.00
_cell.angle_gamma   90.00
#
_symmetry.space_group_name_H-M   'P 1'
#
loop_
_entity.id
_entity.type
_entity.pdbx_description
1 polymer ?
#
loop_
_entity_poly.entity_id
_entity_poly.type
_entity_poly.pdbx_seq_one_letter_code
_entity_poly.pdbx_strand_id
1 'polypeptide(L)'
;RWSEVKRSCVVASNFLMTGPKAYLTYARSVQVGAQSGIAECKHQFAWDRWNCPDSATQLRGLRRATRETSFVHAISAAGVMFTLTRNCSLGDLENCGCDLSNNGKIGGRGWLWGGCSDNVDFGERISKQYVDALETGQDSRAAVNLHNNAAGRHAVKAMMKRICRCHGMSESCSVQTCWTQLSNFREIGDYLKVKYNHAQMLDVDTKRQRAGNSADSRGAIADTFGSIPHTELVYLEDSPDYCRRNGSLGLHGTEGRECLQQQQQQQQQHADGRRSCRRLCHDCGLRVEERRTEVVSSCNCKFHWCCKVDCEDCSQVMVRHVCARREGGDGPALRRRQRGPK
;
A
#
# COMPACT_ATOMS: atom_id res chain seq x y z
N ARG A 1 10.66 1.29 20.11
CA ARG A 1 10.35 0.92 18.69
C ARG A 1 11.54 0.32 17.94
N TRP A 2 12.74 0.82 18.14
CA TRP A 2 13.98 0.20 17.62
C TRP A 2 14.32 -1.13 18.32
N SER A 3 13.84 -1.35 19.54
CA SER A 3 14.06 -2.60 20.29
C SER A 3 13.25 -3.78 19.78
N GLU A 4 12.06 -3.55 19.23
CA GLU A 4 11.21 -4.61 18.65
C GLU A 4 11.70 -5.03 17.26
N VAL A 5 12.12 -4.07 16.44
CA VAL A 5 12.81 -4.35 15.17
C VAL A 5 14.11 -5.13 15.44
N LYS A 6 14.87 -4.80 16.50
CA LYS A 6 16.05 -5.56 16.92
C LYS A 6 15.74 -7.00 17.31
N ARG A 7 14.61 -7.28 17.99
CA ARG A 7 14.24 -8.67 18.35
C ARG A 7 13.87 -9.51 17.12
N SER A 8 13.07 -8.98 16.22
CA SER A 8 12.75 -9.67 14.96
C SER A 8 13.98 -9.91 14.11
N CYS A 9 14.91 -8.96 14.07
CA CYS A 9 16.17 -9.11 13.37
C CYS A 9 17.09 -10.16 13.99
N VAL A 10 17.11 -10.32 15.30
CA VAL A 10 17.95 -11.34 15.99
C VAL A 10 17.47 -12.77 15.69
N VAL A 11 16.17 -12.99 15.52
CA VAL A 11 15.62 -14.32 15.16
C VAL A 11 15.93 -14.67 13.69
N ALA A 12 15.97 -13.68 12.80
CA ALA A 12 16.32 -13.89 11.38
C ALA A 12 17.84 -14.00 11.14
N SER A 13 18.67 -13.64 12.14
CA SER A 13 20.13 -13.45 11.96
C SER A 13 20.94 -14.73 11.79
N ASN A 14 20.37 -15.91 11.98
CA ASN A 14 21.18 -17.14 12.00
C ASN A 14 21.58 -17.70 10.64
N PHE A 15 21.13 -17.11 9.52
CA PHE A 15 21.40 -17.76 8.22
C PHE A 15 21.92 -16.86 7.07
N LEU A 16 21.82 -15.52 7.15
CA LEU A 16 22.11 -14.66 5.99
C LEU A 16 23.06 -13.49 6.25
N MET A 17 23.42 -13.21 7.49
CA MET A 17 24.19 -12.01 7.82
C MET A 17 25.56 -12.38 8.39
N THR A 18 26.57 -12.23 7.58
CA THR A 18 27.95 -12.53 7.98
C THR A 18 28.66 -11.37 8.68
N GLY A 19 27.94 -10.28 9.00
CA GLY A 19 28.55 -9.16 9.73
C GLY A 19 27.59 -8.00 10.03
N PRO A 20 28.02 -7.07 10.92
CA PRO A 20 27.20 -5.92 11.33
C PRO A 20 26.79 -4.99 10.16
N LYS A 21 27.63 -4.87 9.16
CA LYS A 21 27.36 -4.03 7.96
C LYS A 21 26.22 -4.60 7.13
N ALA A 22 26.25 -5.90 6.83
CA ALA A 22 25.18 -6.58 6.10
C ALA A 22 23.84 -6.42 6.83
N TYR A 23 23.83 -6.65 8.15
CA TYR A 23 22.64 -6.45 8.98
C TYR A 23 22.02 -5.06 8.84
N LEU A 24 22.84 -4.00 8.91
CA LEU A 24 22.36 -2.62 8.79
C LEU A 24 21.78 -2.32 7.41
N THR A 25 22.37 -2.87 6.35
CA THR A 25 21.88 -2.68 4.97
C THR A 25 20.52 -3.34 4.77
N TYR A 26 20.33 -4.57 5.26
CA TYR A 26 19.03 -5.24 5.23
C TYR A 26 17.98 -4.49 6.05
N ALA A 27 18.31 -4.11 7.28
CA ALA A 27 17.39 -3.36 8.15
C ALA A 27 16.97 -2.02 7.52
N ARG A 28 17.90 -1.33 6.87
CA ARG A 28 17.61 -0.09 6.14
C ARG A 28 16.70 -0.35 4.94
N SER A 29 16.93 -1.39 4.16
CA SER A 29 16.09 -1.76 3.03
C SER A 29 14.67 -2.10 3.47
N VAL A 30 14.50 -2.83 4.56
CA VAL A 30 13.18 -3.12 5.17
C VAL A 30 12.50 -1.84 5.63
N GLN A 31 13.21 -0.93 6.29
CA GLN A 31 12.67 0.36 6.73
C GLN A 31 12.21 1.20 5.55
N VAL A 32 13.03 1.36 4.52
CA VAL A 32 12.69 2.13 3.30
C VAL A 32 11.50 1.51 2.59
N GLY A 33 11.47 0.17 2.48
CA GLY A 33 10.35 -0.55 1.88
C GLY A 33 9.03 -0.35 2.62
N ALA A 34 9.05 -0.42 3.95
CA ALA A 34 7.87 -0.13 4.78
C ALA A 34 7.39 1.32 4.63
N GLN A 35 8.33 2.29 4.60
CA GLN A 35 8.01 3.70 4.35
C GLN A 35 7.40 3.92 2.97
N SER A 36 7.92 3.25 1.94
CA SER A 36 7.37 3.30 0.58
C SER A 36 5.94 2.74 0.54
N GLY A 37 5.67 1.65 1.27
CA GLY A 37 4.33 1.10 1.42
C GLY A 37 3.36 2.08 2.09
N ILE A 38 3.79 2.77 3.16
CA ILE A 38 2.99 3.79 3.84
C ILE A 38 2.72 4.99 2.92
N ALA A 39 3.73 5.46 2.20
CA ALA A 39 3.59 6.56 1.25
C ALA A 39 2.59 6.21 0.15
N GLU A 40 2.67 4.98 -0.36
CA GLU A 40 1.72 4.48 -1.35
C GLU A 40 0.31 4.34 -0.79
N CYS A 41 0.14 3.86 0.44
CA CYS A 41 -1.16 3.81 1.12
C CYS A 41 -1.79 5.22 1.18
N LYS A 42 -1.04 6.21 1.63
CA LYS A 42 -1.50 7.61 1.68
C LYS A 42 -1.93 8.12 0.30
N HIS A 43 -1.19 7.77 -0.75
CA HIS A 43 -1.56 8.15 -2.12
C HIS A 43 -2.85 7.47 -2.57
N GLN A 44 -2.97 6.15 -2.39
CA GLN A 44 -4.14 5.37 -2.83
C GLN A 44 -5.44 5.78 -2.12
N PHE A 45 -5.35 6.29 -0.90
CA PHE A 45 -6.48 6.71 -0.10
C PHE A 45 -6.56 8.23 0.12
N ALA A 46 -5.78 9.02 -0.61
CA ALA A 46 -5.71 10.48 -0.45
C ALA A 46 -7.09 11.15 -0.52
N TRP A 47 -8.02 10.60 -1.29
CA TRP A 47 -9.35 11.13 -1.54
C TRP A 47 -10.49 10.28 -0.98
N ASP A 48 -10.18 9.21 -0.29
CA ASP A 48 -11.19 8.42 0.42
C ASP A 48 -11.47 9.02 1.81
N ARG A 49 -12.60 8.68 2.43
CA ARG A 49 -12.91 9.14 3.80
C ARG A 49 -11.82 8.72 4.77
N TRP A 50 -11.38 7.48 4.70
CA TRP A 50 -10.15 7.03 5.34
C TRP A 50 -8.96 7.35 4.42
N ASN A 51 -8.02 8.13 4.89
CA ASN A 51 -6.89 8.64 4.11
C ASN A 51 -5.54 8.05 4.53
N CYS A 52 -5.55 6.84 5.05
CA CYS A 52 -4.35 6.16 5.55
C CYS A 52 -3.55 7.05 6.54
N PRO A 53 -4.14 7.45 7.67
CA PRO A 53 -3.48 8.32 8.63
C PRO A 53 -2.27 7.63 9.27
N ASP A 54 -1.33 8.39 9.81
CA ASP A 54 -0.13 7.84 10.48
C ASP A 54 -0.48 6.89 11.65
N SER A 55 -1.63 7.11 12.27
CA SER A 55 -2.16 6.21 13.31
C SER A 55 -2.50 4.82 12.80
N ALA A 56 -2.86 4.67 11.52
CA ALA A 56 -3.20 3.37 10.91
C ALA A 56 -1.97 2.44 10.84
N THR A 57 -0.77 3.01 10.76
CA THR A 57 0.50 2.26 10.72
C THR A 57 1.13 2.09 12.10
N GLN A 58 0.48 2.60 13.14
CA GLN A 58 0.88 2.41 14.52
C GLN A 58 0.23 1.16 15.11
N LEU A 59 0.87 0.55 16.13
CA LEU A 59 0.39 -0.66 16.80
C LEU A 59 -1.09 -0.61 17.22
N ARG A 60 -1.61 0.56 17.57
CA ARG A 60 -3.02 0.72 17.94
C ARG A 60 -3.97 0.56 16.75
N GLY A 61 -3.60 1.10 15.57
CA GLY A 61 -4.39 0.98 14.34
C GLY A 61 -4.41 -0.46 13.81
N LEU A 62 -3.27 -1.14 13.89
CA LEU A 62 -3.10 -2.52 13.42
C LEU A 62 -3.69 -3.59 14.36
N ARG A 63 -4.24 -3.22 15.52
CA ARG A 63 -4.93 -4.16 16.42
C ARG A 63 -6.29 -4.62 15.92
N ARG A 64 -6.86 -3.93 14.95
CA ARG A 64 -8.14 -4.28 14.34
C ARG A 64 -7.89 -4.99 12.99
N ALA A 65 -8.77 -5.89 12.63
CA ALA A 65 -8.74 -6.59 11.35
C ALA A 65 -9.85 -6.05 10.43
N THR A 66 -9.78 -4.75 10.12
CA THR A 66 -10.72 -4.08 9.21
C THR A 66 -10.24 -4.17 7.76
N ARG A 67 -11.10 -3.82 6.83
CA ARG A 67 -10.78 -3.76 5.41
C ARG A 67 -9.59 -2.85 5.11
N GLU A 68 -9.45 -1.72 5.82
CA GLU A 68 -8.34 -0.77 5.66
C GLU A 68 -7.03 -1.35 6.17
N THR A 69 -7.06 -2.04 7.31
CA THR A 69 -5.84 -2.68 7.84
C THR A 69 -5.36 -3.82 6.94
N SER A 70 -6.26 -4.53 6.24
CA SER A 70 -5.85 -5.54 5.25
C SER A 70 -4.99 -4.95 4.15
N PHE A 71 -5.37 -3.76 3.64
CA PHE A 71 -4.56 -3.04 2.66
C PHE A 71 -3.21 -2.59 3.24
N VAL A 72 -3.19 -2.08 4.48
CA VAL A 72 -1.94 -1.64 5.13
C VAL A 72 -0.95 -2.80 5.26
N HIS A 73 -1.41 -3.98 5.68
CA HIS A 73 -0.57 -5.18 5.75
C HIS A 73 -0.03 -5.57 4.37
N ALA A 74 -0.89 -5.64 3.37
CA ALA A 74 -0.51 -6.02 2.01
C ALA A 74 0.49 -5.05 1.39
N ILE A 75 0.22 -3.74 1.43
CA ILE A 75 1.09 -2.75 0.79
C ILE A 75 2.43 -2.59 1.53
N SER A 76 2.45 -2.78 2.85
CA SER A 76 3.69 -2.75 3.63
C SER A 76 4.58 -3.96 3.30
N ALA A 77 4.02 -5.16 3.24
CA ALA A 77 4.74 -6.37 2.84
C ALA A 77 5.24 -6.28 1.39
N ALA A 78 4.41 -5.75 0.48
CA ALA A 78 4.78 -5.48 -0.91
C ALA A 78 5.94 -4.48 -1.00
N GLY A 79 5.90 -3.37 -0.24
CA GLY A 79 6.95 -2.36 -0.24
C GLY A 79 8.29 -2.90 0.26
N VAL A 80 8.27 -3.71 1.31
CA VAL A 80 9.48 -4.38 1.82
C VAL A 80 10.04 -5.35 0.77
N MET A 81 9.21 -6.21 0.18
CA MET A 81 9.63 -7.14 -0.86
C MET A 81 10.19 -6.41 -2.08
N PHE A 82 9.50 -5.38 -2.55
CA PHE A 82 9.91 -4.56 -3.70
C PHE A 82 11.29 -3.95 -3.50
N THR A 83 11.52 -3.31 -2.34
CA THR A 83 12.80 -2.65 -2.05
C THR A 83 13.94 -3.65 -1.92
N LEU A 84 13.70 -4.78 -1.25
CA LEU A 84 14.70 -5.84 -1.12
C LEU A 84 15.06 -6.44 -2.48
N THR A 85 14.09 -6.72 -3.34
CA THR A 85 14.31 -7.24 -4.69
C THR A 85 15.13 -6.24 -5.52
N ARG A 86 14.75 -4.96 -5.49
CA ARG A 86 15.44 -3.91 -6.23
C ARG A 86 16.88 -3.73 -5.76
N ASN A 87 17.11 -3.64 -4.46
CA ASN A 87 18.45 -3.47 -3.90
C ASN A 87 19.34 -4.70 -4.15
N CYS A 88 18.73 -5.89 -4.22
CA CYS A 88 19.42 -7.10 -4.64
C CYS A 88 19.92 -6.99 -6.09
N SER A 89 19.06 -6.61 -7.02
CA SER A 89 19.43 -6.46 -8.45
C SER A 89 20.44 -5.33 -8.69
N LEU A 90 20.45 -4.30 -7.82
CA LEU A 90 21.43 -3.20 -7.86
C LEU A 90 22.80 -3.58 -7.26
N GLY A 91 22.89 -4.72 -6.55
CA GLY A 91 24.10 -5.15 -5.87
C GLY A 91 24.34 -4.48 -4.51
N ASP A 92 23.34 -3.79 -3.96
CA ASP A 92 23.43 -3.13 -2.65
C ASP A 92 23.38 -4.11 -1.47
N LEU A 93 22.89 -5.33 -1.71
CA LEU A 93 22.76 -6.37 -0.70
C LEU A 93 23.79 -7.48 -0.92
N GLU A 94 24.46 -7.91 0.15
CA GLU A 94 25.35 -9.07 0.12
C GLU A 94 24.55 -10.37 -0.05
N ASN A 95 25.16 -11.37 -0.66
CA ASN A 95 24.62 -12.74 -0.85
C ASN A 95 23.32 -12.80 -1.67
N CYS A 96 23.10 -11.85 -2.55
CA CYS A 96 22.05 -11.93 -3.57
C CYS A 96 22.53 -11.32 -4.90
N GLY A 97 21.81 -11.61 -5.96
CA GLY A 97 22.07 -11.11 -7.30
C GLY A 97 20.87 -11.38 -8.20
N CYS A 98 21.05 -11.14 -9.49
CA CYS A 98 20.03 -11.38 -10.50
C CYS A 98 19.54 -12.84 -10.46
N ASP A 99 18.27 -13.04 -10.77
CA ASP A 99 17.75 -14.39 -11.06
C ASP A 99 18.21 -14.82 -12.47
N LEU A 100 19.12 -15.78 -12.51
CA LEU A 100 19.67 -16.34 -13.74
C LEU A 100 19.03 -17.67 -14.12
N SER A 101 18.00 -18.14 -13.44
CA SER A 101 17.39 -19.47 -13.58
C SER A 101 16.89 -19.77 -15.00
N ASN A 102 16.51 -18.74 -15.74
CA ASN A 102 16.04 -18.86 -17.11
C ASN A 102 17.07 -18.47 -18.19
N ASN A 103 18.23 -17.92 -17.82
CA ASN A 103 19.20 -17.43 -18.78
C ASN A 103 19.62 -18.52 -19.78
N GLY A 104 19.69 -18.14 -21.07
CA GLY A 104 20.00 -19.03 -22.16
C GLY A 104 18.85 -19.92 -22.68
N LYS A 105 17.70 -19.93 -21.99
CA LYS A 105 16.53 -20.67 -22.48
C LYS A 105 15.83 -19.91 -23.60
N ILE A 106 15.31 -20.64 -24.58
CA ILE A 106 14.46 -20.09 -25.64
C ILE A 106 13.11 -19.74 -25.02
N GLY A 107 12.70 -18.47 -25.12
CA GLY A 107 11.41 -18.02 -24.60
C GLY A 107 10.30 -17.99 -25.65
N GLY A 108 10.67 -17.98 -26.95
CA GLY A 108 9.76 -17.98 -28.09
C GLY A 108 10.50 -17.67 -29.39
N ARG A 109 9.76 -17.48 -30.49
CA ARG A 109 10.36 -17.13 -31.78
C ARG A 109 11.14 -15.82 -31.67
N GLY A 110 12.43 -15.86 -31.98
CA GLY A 110 13.30 -14.69 -32.07
C GLY A 110 13.78 -14.10 -30.74
N TRP A 111 13.50 -14.74 -29.58
CA TRP A 111 13.99 -14.23 -28.31
C TRP A 111 14.48 -15.31 -27.34
N LEU A 112 15.44 -14.93 -26.54
CA LEU A 112 16.10 -15.73 -25.51
C LEU A 112 15.95 -15.04 -24.15
N TRP A 113 15.86 -15.85 -23.08
CA TRP A 113 16.03 -15.34 -21.74
C TRP A 113 17.52 -14.98 -21.50
N GLY A 114 17.77 -13.79 -20.93
CA GLY A 114 19.13 -13.33 -20.62
C GLY A 114 19.12 -12.01 -19.88
N GLY A 115 20.29 -11.52 -19.53
CA GLY A 115 20.41 -10.31 -18.73
C GLY A 115 20.13 -10.54 -17.24
N CYS A 116 19.78 -9.48 -16.53
CA CYS A 116 19.51 -9.49 -15.09
C CYS A 116 17.99 -9.48 -14.84
N SER A 117 17.40 -10.63 -14.57
CA SER A 117 16.05 -10.70 -14.03
C SER A 117 16.05 -10.34 -12.54
N ASP A 118 15.07 -9.56 -12.11
CA ASP A 118 14.91 -9.21 -10.70
C ASP A 118 14.60 -10.45 -9.85
N ASN A 119 15.36 -10.63 -8.76
CA ASN A 119 15.26 -11.82 -7.90
C ASN A 119 14.12 -11.68 -6.89
N VAL A 120 12.89 -11.83 -7.37
CA VAL A 120 11.68 -11.69 -6.55
C VAL A 120 11.55 -12.78 -5.48
N ASP A 121 12.10 -13.96 -5.71
CA ASP A 121 12.06 -15.07 -4.75
C ASP A 121 12.96 -14.77 -3.54
N PHE A 122 14.09 -14.13 -3.78
CA PHE A 122 14.93 -13.59 -2.70
C PHE A 122 14.16 -12.54 -1.90
N GLY A 123 13.57 -11.53 -2.57
CA GLY A 123 12.80 -10.47 -1.93
C GLY A 123 11.62 -11.00 -1.12
N GLU A 124 10.89 -11.98 -1.66
CA GLU A 124 9.78 -12.64 -0.96
C GLU A 124 10.24 -13.36 0.31
N ARG A 125 11.30 -14.17 0.21
CA ARG A 125 11.83 -14.93 1.34
C ARG A 125 12.24 -14.01 2.48
N ILE A 126 12.97 -12.94 2.18
CA ILE A 126 13.43 -12.00 3.21
C ILE A 126 12.26 -11.17 3.75
N SER A 127 11.36 -10.67 2.89
CA SER A 127 10.16 -9.97 3.32
C SER A 127 9.31 -10.84 4.27
N LYS A 128 9.13 -12.12 3.96
CA LYS A 128 8.42 -13.06 4.83
C LYS A 128 9.07 -13.18 6.20
N GLN A 129 10.39 -13.32 6.26
CA GLN A 129 11.11 -13.44 7.52
C GLN A 129 10.97 -12.19 8.40
N TYR A 130 11.01 -10.97 7.81
CA TYR A 130 10.95 -9.75 8.59
C TYR A 130 9.53 -9.29 8.92
N VAL A 131 8.61 -9.36 7.96
CA VAL A 131 7.26 -8.82 8.12
C VAL A 131 6.38 -9.79 8.90
N ASP A 132 6.41 -11.08 8.56
CA ASP A 132 5.57 -12.09 9.22
C ASP A 132 6.03 -12.36 10.66
N ALA A 133 7.32 -12.17 10.98
CA ALA A 133 7.83 -12.27 12.37
C ALA A 133 7.25 -11.19 13.31
N LEU A 134 6.66 -10.12 12.79
CA LEU A 134 5.96 -9.11 13.60
C LEU A 134 4.59 -9.58 14.08
N GLU A 135 4.03 -10.60 13.44
CA GLU A 135 2.73 -11.19 13.78
C GLU A 135 2.94 -12.36 14.77
N THR A 136 3.07 -12.04 16.04
CA THR A 136 3.35 -13.02 17.12
C THR A 136 2.09 -13.68 17.66
N GLY A 137 0.90 -13.21 17.29
CA GLY A 137 -0.40 -13.74 17.73
C GLY A 137 -0.69 -15.13 17.13
N GLN A 138 -1.54 -15.89 17.83
CA GLN A 138 -2.09 -17.17 17.36
C GLN A 138 -3.60 -17.09 17.13
N ASP A 139 -4.13 -15.87 17.08
CA ASP A 139 -5.55 -15.56 16.89
C ASP A 139 -5.90 -15.42 15.40
N SER A 140 -7.20 -15.35 15.11
CA SER A 140 -7.73 -15.17 13.75
C SER A 140 -7.19 -13.90 13.09
N ARG A 141 -6.95 -12.85 13.88
CA ARG A 141 -6.40 -11.59 13.40
C ARG A 141 -4.98 -11.76 12.86
N ALA A 142 -4.12 -12.47 13.58
CA ALA A 142 -2.76 -12.76 13.13
C ALA A 142 -2.76 -13.59 11.83
N ALA A 143 -3.66 -14.58 11.73
CA ALA A 143 -3.82 -15.37 10.51
C ALA A 143 -4.26 -14.51 9.31
N VAL A 144 -5.22 -13.59 9.51
CA VAL A 144 -5.67 -12.61 8.50
C VAL A 144 -4.52 -11.69 8.08
N ASN A 145 -3.74 -11.18 9.04
CA ASN A 145 -2.60 -10.30 8.75
C ASN A 145 -1.52 -11.02 7.92
N LEU A 146 -1.19 -12.27 8.28
CA LEU A 146 -0.24 -13.10 7.51
C LEU A 146 -0.74 -13.39 6.09
N HIS A 147 -2.05 -13.67 5.94
CA HIS A 147 -2.66 -13.83 4.61
C HIS A 147 -2.54 -12.56 3.78
N ASN A 148 -2.86 -11.40 4.35
CA ASN A 148 -2.77 -10.13 3.65
C ASN A 148 -1.30 -9.74 3.33
N ASN A 149 -0.34 -10.07 4.21
CA ASN A 149 1.08 -9.94 3.90
C ASN A 149 1.47 -10.79 2.68
N ALA A 150 0.98 -12.03 2.61
CA ALA A 150 1.20 -12.91 1.45
C ALA A 150 0.56 -12.33 0.18
N ALA A 151 -0.67 -11.81 0.25
CA ALA A 151 -1.35 -11.16 -0.87
C ALA A 151 -0.55 -9.96 -1.40
N GLY A 152 0.05 -9.16 -0.51
CA GLY A 152 0.94 -8.07 -0.89
C GLY A 152 2.18 -8.54 -1.65
N ARG A 153 2.83 -9.61 -1.20
CA ARG A 153 3.97 -10.22 -1.90
C ARG A 153 3.56 -10.80 -3.26
N HIS A 154 2.40 -11.45 -3.33
CA HIS A 154 1.84 -11.92 -4.59
C HIS A 154 1.60 -10.79 -5.59
N ALA A 155 1.13 -9.63 -5.14
CA ALA A 155 0.93 -8.46 -6.01
C ALA A 155 2.25 -8.04 -6.68
N VAL A 156 3.37 -8.05 -5.97
CA VAL A 156 4.69 -7.74 -6.55
C VAL A 156 5.03 -8.73 -7.67
N LYS A 157 4.85 -10.03 -7.43
CA LYS A 157 5.11 -11.08 -8.45
C LYS A 157 4.17 -10.96 -9.65
N ALA A 158 2.88 -10.72 -9.41
CA ALA A 158 1.86 -10.61 -10.46
C ALA A 158 2.09 -9.42 -11.39
N MET A 159 2.72 -8.35 -10.88
CA MET A 159 2.96 -7.12 -11.64
C MET A 159 4.35 -7.06 -12.28
N MET A 160 5.12 -8.16 -12.25
CA MET A 160 6.41 -8.24 -12.96
C MET A 160 6.24 -8.04 -14.46
N LYS A 161 7.17 -7.32 -15.06
CA LYS A 161 7.16 -7.03 -16.50
C LYS A 161 8.30 -7.75 -17.21
N ARG A 162 8.01 -8.25 -18.39
CA ARG A 162 9.04 -8.73 -19.29
C ARG A 162 9.56 -7.55 -20.11
N ILE A 163 10.85 -7.30 -20.02
CA ILE A 163 11.56 -6.28 -20.79
C ILE A 163 12.47 -6.98 -21.78
N CYS A 164 12.57 -6.46 -23.00
CA CYS A 164 13.40 -7.03 -24.05
C CYS A 164 14.31 -5.97 -24.67
N ARG A 165 15.52 -6.39 -25.05
CA ARG A 165 16.46 -5.62 -25.84
C ARG A 165 16.65 -6.28 -27.20
N CYS A 166 16.48 -5.50 -28.23
CA CYS A 166 16.67 -5.93 -29.63
C CYS A 166 18.16 -5.96 -30.00
N HIS A 167 18.60 -6.95 -30.78
CA HIS A 167 19.98 -7.16 -31.20
C HIS A 167 20.14 -7.34 -32.73
N GLY A 168 19.08 -7.16 -33.50
CA GLY A 168 19.14 -7.28 -34.95
C GLY A 168 19.94 -6.14 -35.61
N MET A 169 20.31 -6.32 -36.90
CA MET A 169 20.93 -5.26 -37.68
C MET A 169 20.04 -4.02 -37.72
N SER A 170 20.65 -2.83 -37.57
CA SER A 170 19.95 -1.55 -37.46
C SER A 170 18.90 -1.52 -36.34
N GLU A 171 19.24 -2.12 -35.18
CA GLU A 171 18.33 -2.22 -34.02
C GLU A 171 17.02 -2.98 -34.31
N SER A 172 16.99 -3.81 -35.36
CA SER A 172 15.82 -4.63 -35.64
C SER A 172 15.56 -5.64 -34.50
N CYS A 173 14.29 -5.96 -34.24
CA CYS A 173 13.88 -6.87 -33.18
C CYS A 173 13.74 -8.32 -33.68
N SER A 174 14.51 -8.73 -34.73
CA SER A 174 14.55 -10.10 -35.22
C SER A 174 15.16 -11.08 -34.20
N VAL A 175 16.10 -10.60 -33.39
CA VAL A 175 16.70 -11.31 -32.25
C VAL A 175 16.63 -10.41 -31.02
N GLN A 176 16.11 -10.96 -29.90
CA GLN A 176 15.92 -10.20 -28.67
C GLN A 176 16.43 -10.99 -27.46
N THR A 177 16.96 -10.29 -26.48
CA THR A 177 17.21 -10.84 -25.14
C THR A 177 16.21 -10.22 -24.18
N CYS A 178 15.49 -11.07 -23.41
CA CYS A 178 14.45 -10.64 -22.51
C CYS A 178 14.76 -11.07 -21.07
N TRP A 179 14.33 -10.27 -20.12
CA TRP A 179 14.38 -10.55 -18.68
C TRP A 179 13.12 -10.07 -17.99
N THR A 180 12.90 -10.49 -16.75
CA THR A 180 11.82 -9.99 -15.90
C THR A 180 12.30 -8.87 -14.98
N GLN A 181 11.51 -7.83 -14.85
CA GLN A 181 11.81 -6.66 -14.04
C GLN A 181 10.60 -6.24 -13.23
N LEU A 182 10.83 -5.66 -12.04
CA LEU A 182 9.80 -5.04 -11.23
C LEU A 182 9.08 -3.93 -12.02
N SER A 183 7.76 -3.89 -11.90
CA SER A 183 6.97 -2.74 -12.37
C SER A 183 7.21 -1.52 -11.48
N ASN A 184 6.59 -0.39 -11.80
CA ASN A 184 6.57 0.75 -10.89
C ASN A 184 5.74 0.38 -9.64
N PHE A 185 6.21 0.79 -8.45
CA PHE A 185 5.52 0.49 -7.19
C PHE A 185 4.10 1.07 -7.13
N ARG A 186 3.86 2.17 -7.86
CA ARG A 186 2.52 2.74 -8.06
C ARG A 186 1.54 1.75 -8.71
N GLU A 187 1.97 1.01 -9.72
CA GLU A 187 1.14 0.01 -10.38
C GLU A 187 0.77 -1.14 -9.44
N ILE A 188 1.69 -1.51 -8.53
CA ILE A 188 1.41 -2.50 -7.48
C ILE A 188 0.38 -1.94 -6.50
N GLY A 189 0.49 -0.65 -6.13
CA GLY A 189 -0.51 0.05 -5.31
C GLY A 189 -1.89 0.06 -5.95
N ASP A 190 -1.97 0.38 -7.24
CA ASP A 190 -3.23 0.38 -8.00
C ASP A 190 -3.85 -1.03 -8.07
N TYR A 191 -3.04 -2.05 -8.30
CA TYR A 191 -3.49 -3.44 -8.28
C TYR A 191 -4.06 -3.83 -6.90
N LEU A 192 -3.35 -3.53 -5.82
CA LEU A 192 -3.83 -3.79 -4.46
C LEU A 192 -5.06 -2.97 -4.10
N LYS A 193 -5.22 -1.75 -4.67
CA LYS A 193 -6.45 -0.95 -4.48
C LYS A 193 -7.67 -1.61 -5.13
N VAL A 194 -7.51 -2.25 -6.27
CA VAL A 194 -8.57 -3.07 -6.87
C VAL A 194 -8.91 -4.24 -5.95
N LYS A 195 -7.91 -4.96 -5.41
CA LYS A 195 -8.12 -6.05 -4.45
C LYS A 195 -8.82 -5.57 -3.16
N TYR A 196 -8.45 -4.39 -2.64
CA TYR A 196 -9.14 -3.77 -1.51
C TYR A 196 -10.63 -3.52 -1.79
N ASN A 197 -11.00 -3.10 -2.98
CA ASN A 197 -12.40 -2.88 -3.35
C ASN A 197 -13.23 -4.18 -3.32
N HIS A 198 -12.59 -5.32 -3.57
CA HIS A 198 -13.20 -6.66 -3.59
C HIS A 198 -12.83 -7.51 -2.37
N ALA A 199 -12.23 -6.89 -1.34
CA ALA A 199 -11.83 -7.61 -0.13
C ALA A 199 -13.02 -8.32 0.53
N GLN A 200 -12.78 -9.52 1.05
CA GLN A 200 -13.80 -10.41 1.59
C GLN A 200 -13.82 -10.34 3.12
N MET A 201 -15.02 -10.22 3.69
CA MET A 201 -15.21 -10.35 5.13
C MET A 201 -15.28 -11.83 5.50
N LEU A 202 -14.46 -12.23 6.46
CA LEU A 202 -14.49 -13.58 7.00
C LEU A 202 -15.36 -13.61 8.24
N ASP A 203 -16.36 -14.47 8.24
CA ASP A 203 -17.14 -14.77 9.44
C ASP A 203 -16.44 -15.89 10.21
N VAL A 204 -15.62 -15.49 11.17
CA VAL A 204 -15.00 -16.44 12.10
C VAL A 204 -15.90 -16.54 13.32
N ASP A 205 -16.58 -17.68 13.46
CA ASP A 205 -17.51 -17.97 14.55
C ASP A 205 -16.78 -17.87 15.90
N THR A 206 -16.78 -16.68 16.51
CA THR A 206 -16.09 -16.36 17.77
C THR A 206 -16.62 -17.18 18.96
N LYS A 207 -17.80 -17.82 18.80
CA LYS A 207 -18.38 -18.71 19.80
C LYS A 207 -17.60 -20.03 19.89
N ARG A 208 -17.06 -20.54 18.78
CA ARG A 208 -16.21 -21.75 18.78
C ARG A 208 -14.84 -21.52 19.42
N GLN A 209 -14.29 -20.32 19.35
CA GLN A 209 -13.00 -19.99 19.96
C GLN A 209 -13.05 -19.97 21.52
N ARG A 210 -14.24 -19.74 22.12
CA ARG A 210 -14.40 -19.73 23.59
C ARG A 210 -14.69 -21.11 24.20
N ALA A 211 -15.00 -22.11 23.39
CA ALA A 211 -15.53 -23.39 23.87
C ALA A 211 -14.50 -24.53 23.96
N GLY A 212 -13.24 -24.30 23.88
CA GLY A 212 -12.24 -25.32 24.21
C GLY A 212 -11.20 -25.64 23.13
N ASN A 213 -10.04 -25.99 23.56
CA ASN A 213 -8.87 -26.55 22.90
C ASN A 213 -8.33 -25.83 21.65
N SER A 214 -7.19 -25.20 21.84
CA SER A 214 -6.42 -24.43 20.83
C SER A 214 -6.15 -25.17 19.51
N ALA A 215 -6.28 -26.49 19.46
CA ALA A 215 -6.10 -27.31 18.27
C ALA A 215 -7.28 -27.22 17.28
N ASP A 216 -8.51 -27.21 17.76
CA ASP A 216 -9.71 -27.16 16.91
C ASP A 216 -9.91 -25.77 16.26
N SER A 217 -9.48 -24.73 16.95
CA SER A 217 -9.57 -23.36 16.44
C SER A 217 -8.64 -23.14 15.22
N ARG A 218 -7.47 -23.78 15.19
CA ARG A 218 -6.54 -23.72 14.05
C ARG A 218 -7.08 -24.47 12.84
N GLY A 219 -7.74 -25.60 13.02
CA GLY A 219 -8.35 -26.38 11.94
C GLY A 219 -9.47 -25.59 11.26
N ALA A 220 -10.38 -25.02 12.01
CA ALA A 220 -11.50 -24.23 11.47
C ALA A 220 -11.04 -22.95 10.74
N ILE A 221 -9.98 -22.30 11.22
CA ILE A 221 -9.38 -21.14 10.56
C ILE A 221 -8.67 -21.60 9.27
N ALA A 222 -7.89 -22.68 9.31
CA ALA A 222 -7.20 -23.22 8.15
C ALA A 222 -8.17 -23.63 7.04
N ASP A 223 -9.30 -24.25 7.39
CA ASP A 223 -10.33 -24.63 6.42
C ASP A 223 -11.00 -23.43 5.77
N THR A 224 -11.25 -22.35 6.53
CA THR A 224 -11.81 -21.11 6.01
C THR A 224 -10.85 -20.41 5.05
N PHE A 225 -9.54 -20.39 5.37
CA PHE A 225 -8.51 -19.82 4.48
C PHE A 225 -8.18 -20.70 3.29
N GLY A 226 -8.34 -22.04 3.39
CA GLY A 226 -8.05 -22.97 2.32
C GLY A 226 -8.90 -22.76 1.05
N SER A 227 -10.07 -22.12 1.20
CA SER A 227 -10.97 -21.80 0.07
C SER A 227 -10.69 -20.44 -0.58
N ILE A 228 -9.91 -19.54 0.06
CA ILE A 228 -9.67 -18.19 -0.42
C ILE A 228 -8.29 -18.10 -1.06
N PRO A 229 -8.20 -17.63 -2.33
CA PRO A 229 -6.91 -17.43 -2.97
C PRO A 229 -6.02 -16.45 -2.19
N HIS A 230 -4.75 -16.77 -2.03
CA HIS A 230 -3.75 -15.88 -1.40
C HIS A 230 -3.52 -14.56 -2.13
N THR A 231 -4.21 -14.33 -3.25
CA THR A 231 -4.20 -13.07 -4.01
C THR A 231 -5.27 -12.09 -3.57
N GLU A 232 -6.25 -12.54 -2.76
CA GLU A 232 -7.36 -11.71 -2.30
C GLU A 232 -7.09 -11.15 -0.90
N LEU A 233 -7.63 -9.95 -0.63
CA LEU A 233 -7.56 -9.37 0.69
C LEU A 233 -8.74 -9.82 1.54
N VAL A 234 -8.49 -10.04 2.82
CA VAL A 234 -9.51 -10.51 3.77
C VAL A 234 -9.50 -9.67 5.06
N TYR A 235 -10.66 -9.57 5.72
CA TYR A 235 -10.83 -8.84 6.97
C TYR A 235 -11.89 -9.49 7.86
N LEU A 236 -11.95 -9.12 9.15
CA LEU A 236 -12.86 -9.72 10.15
C LEU A 236 -13.87 -8.75 10.71
N GLU A 237 -13.61 -7.45 10.67
CA GLU A 237 -14.38 -6.44 11.38
C GLU A 237 -14.86 -5.35 10.41
N ASP A 238 -16.04 -4.84 10.67
CA ASP A 238 -16.55 -3.68 9.97
C ASP A 238 -15.66 -2.45 10.18
N SER A 239 -15.57 -1.63 9.13
CA SER A 239 -14.86 -0.36 9.17
C SER A 239 -15.58 0.63 10.11
N PRO A 240 -14.85 1.41 10.92
CA PRO A 240 -15.44 2.46 11.73
C PRO A 240 -15.98 3.61 10.86
N ASP A 241 -16.75 4.51 11.48
CA ASP A 241 -17.19 5.75 10.82
C ASP A 241 -16.02 6.70 10.63
N TYR A 242 -15.57 6.87 9.39
CA TYR A 242 -14.47 7.77 9.02
C TYR A 242 -14.91 9.22 8.78
N CYS A 243 -16.21 9.51 8.82
CA CYS A 243 -16.72 10.89 8.71
C CYS A 243 -16.39 11.72 9.93
N ARG A 244 -16.36 11.08 11.11
CA ARG A 244 -16.19 11.75 12.40
C ARG A 244 -14.78 11.61 12.95
N ARG A 245 -14.30 12.67 13.59
CA ARG A 245 -13.05 12.61 14.35
C ARG A 245 -13.19 11.65 15.53
N ASN A 246 -12.25 10.69 15.65
CA ASN A 246 -12.16 9.79 16.78
C ASN A 246 -10.71 9.71 17.26
N GLY A 247 -10.42 10.42 18.34
CA GLY A 247 -9.06 10.49 18.90
C GLY A 247 -8.54 9.17 19.44
N SER A 248 -9.41 8.26 19.92
CA SER A 248 -9.01 6.96 20.45
C SER A 248 -8.49 6.03 19.34
N LEU A 249 -9.00 6.19 18.12
CA LEU A 249 -8.58 5.45 16.93
C LEU A 249 -7.58 6.25 16.06
N GLY A 250 -7.26 7.49 16.44
CA GLY A 250 -6.40 8.37 15.66
C GLY A 250 -7.01 8.80 14.32
N LEU A 251 -8.34 8.83 14.22
CA LEU A 251 -9.07 9.25 13.03
C LEU A 251 -9.32 10.76 13.06
N HIS A 252 -9.00 11.45 11.99
CA HIS A 252 -9.17 12.90 11.88
C HIS A 252 -10.57 13.31 11.40
N GLY A 253 -11.34 12.39 10.80
CA GLY A 253 -12.60 12.69 10.13
C GLY A 253 -12.41 13.37 8.78
N THR A 254 -13.52 13.83 8.18
CA THR A 254 -13.52 14.49 6.87
C THR A 254 -13.62 16.02 6.96
N GLU A 255 -13.84 16.56 8.14
CA GLU A 255 -13.90 18.02 8.37
C GLU A 255 -12.54 18.67 8.04
N GLY A 256 -12.56 19.81 7.32
CA GLY A 256 -11.35 20.51 6.90
C GLY A 256 -10.63 19.93 5.70
N ARG A 257 -11.08 18.81 5.15
CA ARG A 257 -10.44 18.18 3.98
C ARG A 257 -10.88 18.82 2.68
N GLU A 258 -9.95 18.93 1.75
CA GLU A 258 -10.20 19.44 0.41
C GLU A 258 -10.98 18.44 -0.45
N CYS A 259 -11.81 18.95 -1.35
CA CYS A 259 -12.55 18.17 -2.33
C CYS A 259 -12.68 18.94 -3.66
N LEU A 260 -13.07 18.27 -4.73
CA LEU A 260 -13.31 18.88 -6.04
C LEU A 260 -14.81 18.94 -6.35
N GLN A 261 -15.29 20.10 -6.82
CA GLN A 261 -16.63 20.22 -7.36
C GLN A 261 -16.75 19.59 -8.76
N GLN A 262 -17.96 19.21 -9.13
CA GLN A 262 -18.24 18.49 -10.38
C GLN A 262 -17.79 19.24 -11.65
N GLN A 263 -17.84 20.57 -11.66
CA GLN A 263 -17.40 21.41 -12.77
C GLN A 263 -15.88 21.36 -12.99
N GLN A 264 -15.09 21.22 -11.92
CA GLN A 264 -13.63 21.09 -12.00
C GLN A 264 -13.19 19.69 -12.43
N GLN A 265 -14.04 18.68 -12.27
CA GLN A 265 -13.76 17.30 -12.68
C GLN A 265 -13.77 17.13 -14.19
N GLN A 266 -14.57 17.92 -14.93
CA GLN A 266 -14.65 17.85 -16.38
C GLN A 266 -13.42 18.42 -17.09
N GLN A 267 -12.69 19.34 -16.46
CA GLN A 267 -11.48 19.95 -17.02
C GLN A 267 -10.21 19.10 -16.78
N GLN A 268 -10.24 18.19 -15.80
CA GLN A 268 -9.16 17.27 -15.52
C GLN A 268 -9.57 15.87 -15.99
N GLN A 269 -9.17 15.49 -17.19
CA GLN A 269 -9.53 14.24 -17.91
C GLN A 269 -9.28 12.93 -17.13
N HIS A 270 -8.73 12.98 -15.92
CA HIS A 270 -8.48 11.86 -15.02
C HIS A 270 -9.00 12.06 -13.59
N ALA A 271 -9.94 12.99 -13.36
CA ALA A 271 -10.51 13.18 -12.04
C ALA A 271 -11.43 12.01 -11.69
N ASP A 272 -10.86 10.99 -11.07
CA ASP A 272 -11.58 9.91 -10.42
C ASP A 272 -12.68 10.51 -9.52
N GLY A 273 -13.93 10.09 -9.70
CA GLY A 273 -15.08 10.59 -8.91
C GLY A 273 -14.92 10.50 -7.39
N ARG A 274 -13.81 9.91 -6.94
CA ARG A 274 -13.37 9.84 -5.54
C ARG A 274 -13.08 11.21 -4.91
N ARG A 275 -12.61 12.21 -5.67
CA ARG A 275 -12.33 13.58 -5.20
C ARG A 275 -13.57 14.42 -4.99
N SER A 276 -14.76 13.89 -5.30
CA SER A 276 -16.02 14.60 -5.28
C SER A 276 -16.38 15.11 -3.88
N CYS A 277 -16.71 16.40 -3.76
CA CYS A 277 -17.23 17.02 -2.55
C CYS A 277 -18.51 16.33 -2.05
N ARG A 278 -19.33 15.81 -2.97
CA ARG A 278 -20.52 15.02 -2.59
C ARG A 278 -20.11 13.83 -1.70
N ARG A 279 -19.14 13.04 -2.18
CA ARG A 279 -18.74 11.81 -1.51
C ARG A 279 -17.99 12.06 -0.20
N LEU A 280 -17.15 13.10 -0.16
CA LEU A 280 -16.30 13.38 0.99
C LEU A 280 -17.01 14.22 2.05
N CYS A 281 -17.79 15.22 1.65
CA CYS A 281 -18.43 16.17 2.56
C CYS A 281 -19.91 15.87 2.75
N HIS A 282 -20.73 15.85 1.67
CA HIS A 282 -22.18 15.75 1.80
C HIS A 282 -22.64 14.42 2.39
N ASP A 283 -22.06 13.31 1.97
CA ASP A 283 -22.38 11.99 2.53
C ASP A 283 -21.99 11.86 4.02
N CYS A 284 -21.08 12.72 4.50
CA CYS A 284 -20.71 12.85 5.91
C CYS A 284 -21.52 13.92 6.66
N GLY A 285 -22.53 14.53 6.02
CA GLY A 285 -23.37 15.56 6.62
C GLY A 285 -22.70 16.95 6.73
N LEU A 286 -21.56 17.14 6.07
CA LEU A 286 -20.82 18.42 6.04
C LEU A 286 -21.28 19.27 4.85
N ARG A 287 -21.12 20.60 4.96
CA ARG A 287 -21.24 21.53 3.85
C ARG A 287 -19.90 21.70 3.13
N VAL A 288 -19.94 22.20 1.91
CA VAL A 288 -18.75 22.61 1.18
C VAL A 288 -18.57 24.10 1.35
N GLU A 289 -17.39 24.51 1.76
CA GLU A 289 -16.99 25.91 1.94
C GLU A 289 -15.90 26.24 0.92
N GLU A 290 -16.05 27.38 0.24
CA GLU A 290 -15.04 27.90 -0.66
C GLU A 290 -14.01 28.70 0.15
N ARG A 291 -12.73 28.35 0.04
CA ARG A 291 -11.62 29.09 0.62
C ARG A 291 -10.72 29.64 -0.46
N ARG A 292 -10.50 30.93 -0.44
CA ARG A 292 -9.57 31.61 -1.32
C ARG A 292 -8.23 31.75 -0.60
N THR A 293 -7.19 31.23 -1.22
CA THR A 293 -5.82 31.27 -0.68
C THR A 293 -4.94 31.90 -1.74
N GLU A 294 -4.23 32.94 -1.37
CA GLU A 294 -3.19 33.53 -2.21
C GLU A 294 -1.93 32.66 -2.12
N VAL A 295 -1.48 32.17 -3.26
CA VAL A 295 -0.27 31.37 -3.37
C VAL A 295 0.74 32.17 -4.16
N VAL A 296 1.89 32.44 -3.54
CA VAL A 296 3.04 33.05 -4.19
C VAL A 296 3.87 31.94 -4.80
N SER A 297 4.15 32.04 -6.07
CA SER A 297 4.98 31.09 -6.81
C SER A 297 5.98 31.84 -7.69
N SER A 298 7.16 31.28 -7.88
CA SER A 298 8.13 31.85 -8.82
C SER A 298 7.63 31.71 -10.26
N CYS A 299 7.65 32.82 -11.00
CA CYS A 299 7.25 32.90 -12.38
C CYS A 299 8.23 33.74 -13.19
N ASN A 300 8.05 33.83 -14.52
CA ASN A 300 8.88 34.63 -15.42
C ASN A 300 10.38 34.39 -15.23
N CYS A 301 10.75 33.13 -14.94
CA CYS A 301 12.14 32.78 -14.64
C CYS A 301 13.03 33.01 -15.87
N LYS A 302 14.08 33.81 -15.70
CA LYS A 302 15.10 34.08 -16.71
C LYS A 302 16.39 33.39 -16.31
N PHE A 303 16.92 32.58 -17.23
CA PHE A 303 18.22 31.96 -17.07
C PHE A 303 19.33 32.95 -17.51
N HIS A 304 20.22 33.28 -16.63
CA HIS A 304 21.41 34.04 -16.93
C HIS A 304 22.58 33.07 -17.08
N TRP A 305 23.33 33.30 -18.14
CA TRP A 305 24.55 32.51 -18.44
C TRP A 305 25.49 32.46 -17.24
N CYS A 306 26.00 31.27 -16.96
CA CYS A 306 26.73 30.86 -15.75
C CYS A 306 25.85 30.55 -14.51
N CYS A 307 24.75 29.77 -14.70
CA CYS A 307 24.03 29.03 -13.65
C CYS A 307 23.17 29.86 -12.69
N LYS A 308 22.78 31.09 -13.03
CA LYS A 308 21.87 31.90 -12.24
C LYS A 308 20.48 31.90 -12.89
N VAL A 309 19.45 31.59 -12.08
CA VAL A 309 18.05 31.74 -12.49
C VAL A 309 17.44 32.85 -11.61
N ASP A 310 17.01 33.92 -12.23
CA ASP A 310 16.24 34.97 -11.56
C ASP A 310 14.76 34.80 -11.90
N CYS A 311 13.91 34.68 -10.90
CA CYS A 311 12.46 34.55 -11.03
C CYS A 311 11.78 35.72 -10.35
N GLU A 312 10.61 36.11 -10.88
CA GLU A 312 9.71 37.04 -10.23
C GLU A 312 8.76 36.27 -9.31
N ASP A 313 8.30 36.89 -8.25
CA ASP A 313 7.25 36.37 -7.38
C ASP A 313 5.89 36.78 -7.95
N CYS A 314 5.09 35.79 -8.37
CA CYS A 314 3.72 35.98 -8.87
C CYS A 314 2.73 35.47 -7.82
N SER A 315 1.78 36.32 -7.43
CA SER A 315 0.66 35.88 -6.62
C SER A 315 -0.51 35.41 -7.47
N GLN A 316 -1.05 34.25 -7.15
CA GLN A 316 -2.23 33.69 -7.77
C GLN A 316 -3.25 33.31 -6.71
N VAL A 317 -4.50 33.77 -6.88
CA VAL A 317 -5.60 33.36 -6.00
C VAL A 317 -6.08 31.98 -6.41
N MET A 318 -5.86 30.99 -5.52
CA MET A 318 -6.39 29.65 -5.68
C MET A 318 -7.67 29.48 -4.87
N VAL A 319 -8.71 28.99 -5.53
CA VAL A 319 -9.99 28.65 -4.91
C VAL A 319 -9.96 27.17 -4.54
N ARG A 320 -10.10 26.86 -3.25
CA ARG A 320 -10.16 25.51 -2.71
C ARG A 320 -11.52 25.27 -2.06
N HIS A 321 -12.07 24.08 -2.26
CA HIS A 321 -13.30 23.66 -1.61
C HIS A 321 -12.96 22.72 -0.46
N VAL A 322 -13.47 23.01 0.74
CA VAL A 322 -13.22 22.21 1.95
C VAL A 322 -14.52 21.78 2.62
N CYS A 323 -14.49 20.65 3.28
CA CYS A 323 -15.61 20.16 4.08
C CYS A 323 -15.71 20.97 5.39
N ALA A 324 -16.84 21.61 5.67
CA ALA A 324 -17.08 22.40 6.86
C ALA A 324 -18.35 21.96 7.59
N ARG A 325 -18.42 22.19 8.89
CA ARG A 325 -19.66 21.92 9.66
C ARG A 325 -20.76 22.87 9.21
N ARG A 326 -21.99 22.39 9.28
CA ARG A 326 -23.17 23.26 9.12
C ARG A 326 -23.30 24.12 10.37
N GLU A 327 -23.37 25.43 10.22
CA GLU A 327 -23.67 26.35 11.31
C GLU A 327 -25.13 26.16 11.73
N GLY A 328 -25.40 25.84 13.01
CA GLY A 328 -26.75 25.80 13.58
C GLY A 328 -27.51 24.49 13.38
N GLY A 329 -26.94 23.37 13.79
CA GLY A 329 -27.69 22.11 13.89
C GLY A 329 -26.97 21.09 14.75
N ASP A 330 -27.52 20.76 15.89
CA ASP A 330 -27.27 19.49 16.54
C ASP A 330 -27.42 18.38 15.50
N GLY A 331 -26.41 17.50 15.39
CA GLY A 331 -26.29 16.55 14.31
C GLY A 331 -27.57 15.72 14.11
N PRO A 332 -27.90 15.35 12.85
CA PRO A 332 -29.06 14.55 12.59
C PRO A 332 -28.93 13.23 13.35
N ALA A 333 -29.86 13.00 14.26
CA ALA A 333 -30.07 11.71 14.90
C ALA A 333 -30.18 10.67 13.80
N LEU A 334 -29.27 9.71 13.77
CA LEU A 334 -29.31 8.55 12.88
C LEU A 334 -30.68 7.90 13.03
N ARG A 335 -31.54 8.00 12.02
CA ARG A 335 -32.73 7.15 11.88
C ARG A 335 -32.24 5.70 11.85
N ARG A 336 -32.26 5.06 13.01
CA ARG A 336 -32.21 3.61 13.15
C ARG A 336 -33.27 3.03 12.25
N ARG A 337 -32.90 2.45 11.12
CA ARG A 337 -33.82 1.55 10.39
C ARG A 337 -34.11 0.39 11.32
N GLN A 338 -35.24 0.45 11.96
CA GLN A 338 -35.88 -0.71 12.61
C GLN A 338 -36.09 -1.72 11.49
N ARG A 339 -35.36 -2.81 11.49
CA ARG A 339 -35.75 -4.02 10.79
C ARG A 339 -36.90 -4.61 11.64
N GLY A 340 -38.10 -4.55 11.09
CA GLY A 340 -39.25 -5.26 11.64
C GLY A 340 -39.00 -6.76 11.63
N PRO A 341 -39.62 -7.50 12.58
CA PRO A 341 -39.50 -8.94 12.67
C PRO A 341 -40.25 -9.62 11.53
N LYS A 342 -39.60 -10.55 10.86
CA LYS A 342 -40.20 -11.70 10.19
C LYS A 342 -39.36 -12.93 10.45
#